data_5f4b586eb0f516afd1048f7714480af0
#
_entry.id   5f4b586eb0f516afd1048f7714480af0
#
_cell.length_a   1.000
_cell.length_b   1.000
_cell.length_c   1.000
_cell.angle_alpha   90.00
_cell.angle_beta   90.00
_cell.angle_gamma   90.00
#
_symmetry.space_group_name_H-M   'P 1'
#
loop_
_entity.id
_entity.type
_entity.pdbx_description
1 polymer ?
#
loop_
_entity_poly.entity_id
_entity_poly.type
_entity_poly.pdbx_seq_one_letter_code
_entity_poly.pdbx_strand_id
1 'polypeptide(L)'
;DCDVICMAVGLTPTTELFWQAGAKMQYCPQLCGHVPFRDNTMRTSHPDIWVAGDASGIEEASAAMVEGRIAGFSAAKALGCKVKEESFKEYWTRLDHLRAGEVGEKIRGGICQVLVDGWEA
;
A
#
# COMPACT_ATOMS: atom_id res chain seq x y z
N ASP A 1 -21.18 -16.64 31.85
CA ASP A 1 -22.19 -15.67 31.42
C ASP A 1 -21.53 -14.31 31.25
N CYS A 2 -21.86 -13.60 30.20
CA CYS A 2 -21.45 -12.21 29.95
C CYS A 2 -22.62 -11.46 29.29
N ASP A 3 -22.69 -10.16 29.57
CA ASP A 3 -23.77 -9.31 29.06
C ASP A 3 -23.45 -8.72 27.66
N VAL A 4 -22.17 -8.74 27.27
CA VAL A 4 -21.69 -8.19 25.99
C VAL A 4 -20.57 -9.07 25.44
N ILE A 5 -20.63 -9.35 24.13
CA ILE A 5 -19.55 -9.98 23.37
C ILE A 5 -18.99 -8.96 22.40
N CYS A 6 -17.69 -8.69 22.47
CA CYS A 6 -16.99 -7.83 21.53
C CYS A 6 -16.22 -8.71 20.52
N MET A 7 -16.51 -8.56 19.23
CA MET A 7 -15.88 -9.32 18.17
C MET A 7 -14.90 -8.41 17.39
N ALA A 8 -13.63 -8.84 17.32
CA ALA A 8 -12.57 -8.17 16.55
C ALA A 8 -11.84 -9.24 15.72
N VAL A 9 -12.42 -9.59 14.58
CA VAL A 9 -12.00 -10.73 13.73
C VAL A 9 -10.97 -10.37 12.65
N GLY A 10 -10.47 -9.15 12.66
CA GLY A 10 -9.51 -8.64 11.70
C GLY A 10 -10.16 -7.82 10.57
N LEU A 11 -9.31 -7.39 9.65
CA LEU A 11 -9.66 -6.55 8.51
C LEU A 11 -9.24 -7.24 7.21
N THR A 12 -9.89 -6.88 6.12
CA THR A 12 -9.48 -7.24 4.76
C THR A 12 -9.39 -5.97 3.89
N PRO A 13 -8.48 -5.93 2.91
CA PRO A 13 -8.39 -4.81 1.99
C PRO A 13 -9.69 -4.61 1.20
N THR A 14 -10.17 -3.37 1.10
CA THR A 14 -11.31 -2.99 0.25
C THR A 14 -10.77 -2.68 -1.14
N THR A 15 -10.93 -3.60 -2.09
CA THR A 15 -10.23 -3.56 -3.39
C THR A 15 -11.14 -3.66 -4.60
N GLU A 16 -12.44 -3.55 -4.43
CA GLU A 16 -13.46 -3.71 -5.49
C GLU A 16 -13.23 -2.74 -6.66
N LEU A 17 -12.84 -1.50 -6.38
CA LEU A 17 -12.58 -0.50 -7.42
C LEU A 17 -11.35 -0.85 -8.27
N PHE A 18 -10.33 -1.48 -7.68
CA PHE A 18 -9.15 -1.94 -8.44
C PHE A 18 -9.51 -3.09 -9.39
N TRP A 19 -10.37 -4.01 -8.93
CA TRP A 19 -10.93 -5.07 -9.79
C TRP A 19 -11.72 -4.49 -10.97
N GLN A 20 -12.60 -3.53 -10.70
CA GLN A 20 -13.41 -2.87 -11.74
C GLN A 20 -12.55 -2.09 -12.73
N ALA A 21 -11.46 -1.50 -12.28
CA ALA A 21 -10.49 -0.80 -13.12
C ALA A 21 -9.57 -1.75 -13.91
N GLY A 22 -9.66 -3.06 -13.70
CA GLY A 22 -8.81 -4.04 -14.38
C GLY A 22 -7.36 -4.07 -13.90
N ALA A 23 -7.09 -3.58 -12.69
CA ALA A 23 -5.75 -3.67 -12.10
C ALA A 23 -5.36 -5.14 -11.86
N LYS A 24 -4.08 -5.46 -12.05
CA LYS A 24 -3.55 -6.78 -11.69
C LYS A 24 -3.57 -6.96 -10.19
N MET A 25 -4.18 -8.04 -9.71
CA MET A 25 -4.40 -8.32 -8.29
C MET A 25 -3.70 -9.60 -7.88
N GLN A 26 -3.30 -9.67 -6.61
CA GLN A 26 -2.69 -10.85 -5.99
C GLN A 26 -3.32 -11.10 -4.62
N TYR A 27 -3.64 -12.36 -4.31
CA TYR A 27 -3.96 -12.75 -2.96
C TYR A 27 -2.67 -12.91 -2.14
N CYS A 28 -2.58 -12.17 -1.06
CA CYS A 28 -1.42 -12.18 -0.16
C CYS A 28 -1.89 -12.32 1.30
N PRO A 29 -1.72 -13.50 1.92
CA PRO A 29 -2.14 -13.72 3.31
C PRO A 29 -1.44 -12.76 4.29
N GLN A 30 -0.19 -12.38 4.02
CA GLN A 30 0.58 -11.46 4.85
C GLN A 30 -0.02 -10.04 4.87
N LEU A 31 -0.73 -9.66 3.80
CA LEU A 31 -1.41 -8.37 3.64
C LEU A 31 -2.92 -8.47 3.89
N CYS A 32 -3.37 -9.63 4.41
CA CYS A 32 -4.74 -9.94 4.82
C CYS A 32 -5.77 -10.05 3.68
N GLY A 33 -5.36 -10.24 2.44
CA GLY A 33 -6.32 -10.42 1.34
C GLY A 33 -5.76 -10.17 -0.06
N HIS A 34 -6.67 -9.88 -1.00
CA HIS A 34 -6.29 -9.46 -2.33
C HIS A 34 -5.84 -8.00 -2.32
N VAL A 35 -4.70 -7.74 -2.93
CA VAL A 35 -4.14 -6.40 -3.10
C VAL A 35 -3.65 -6.20 -4.53
N PRO A 36 -3.64 -4.98 -5.05
CA PRO A 36 -3.10 -4.72 -6.39
C PRO A 36 -1.56 -4.82 -6.38
N PHE A 37 -1.00 -5.31 -7.48
CA PHE A 37 0.42 -5.10 -7.76
C PHE A 37 0.70 -3.61 -7.85
N ARG A 38 1.84 -3.18 -7.34
CA ARG A 38 2.27 -1.77 -7.34
C ARG A 38 3.77 -1.64 -7.49
N ASP A 39 4.21 -0.51 -7.97
CA ASP A 39 5.63 -0.15 -7.98
C ASP A 39 6.02 0.69 -6.75
N ASN A 40 7.28 1.10 -6.69
CA ASN A 40 7.82 1.95 -5.62
C ASN A 40 7.21 3.36 -5.58
N THR A 41 6.44 3.76 -6.58
CA THR A 41 5.71 5.02 -6.60
C THR A 41 4.26 4.86 -6.14
N MET A 42 3.89 3.69 -5.65
CA MET A 42 2.51 3.27 -5.31
C MET A 42 1.58 3.19 -6.52
N ARG A 43 2.10 3.25 -7.75
CA ARG A 43 1.30 3.14 -8.98
C ARG A 43 0.95 1.68 -9.23
N THR A 44 -0.30 1.42 -9.57
CA THR A 44 -0.79 0.09 -9.92
C THR A 44 -0.48 -0.26 -11.38
N SER A 45 -0.91 -1.44 -11.83
CA SER A 45 -0.84 -1.81 -13.26
C SER A 45 -1.70 -0.92 -14.17
N HIS A 46 -2.63 -0.16 -13.60
CA HIS A 46 -3.35 0.88 -14.33
C HIS A 46 -2.57 2.20 -14.24
N PRO A 47 -2.25 2.88 -15.37
CA PRO A 47 -1.33 4.01 -15.40
C PRO A 47 -1.78 5.23 -14.60
N ASP A 48 -3.09 5.38 -14.38
CA ASP A 48 -3.68 6.55 -13.72
C ASP A 48 -4.19 6.25 -12.31
N ILE A 49 -3.83 5.07 -11.75
CA ILE A 49 -4.32 4.64 -10.44
C ILE A 49 -3.15 4.31 -9.51
N TRP A 50 -3.16 4.93 -8.35
CA TRP A 50 -2.25 4.66 -7.22
C TRP A 50 -3.02 4.00 -6.09
N VAL A 51 -2.33 3.18 -5.30
CA VAL A 51 -2.87 2.50 -4.13
C VAL A 51 -2.10 2.90 -2.89
N ALA A 52 -2.78 3.08 -1.76
CA ALA A 52 -2.16 3.35 -0.47
C ALA A 52 -3.06 2.93 0.69
N GLY A 53 -2.48 2.71 1.84
CA GLY A 53 -3.19 2.33 3.06
C GLY A 53 -3.77 0.92 2.98
N ASP A 54 -4.86 0.66 3.68
CA ASP A 54 -5.46 -0.68 3.83
C ASP A 54 -5.78 -1.38 2.50
N ALA A 55 -6.03 -0.62 1.44
CA ALA A 55 -6.26 -1.16 0.10
C ALA A 55 -4.97 -1.75 -0.52
N SER A 56 -3.80 -1.36 -0.03
CA SER A 56 -2.48 -1.91 -0.43
C SER A 56 -2.00 -3.05 0.47
N GLY A 57 -2.72 -3.31 1.55
CA GLY A 57 -2.42 -4.30 2.58
C GLY A 57 -2.71 -3.77 3.97
N ILE A 58 -3.28 -4.61 4.84
CA ILE A 58 -3.62 -4.20 6.19
C ILE A 58 -2.36 -4.11 7.05
N GLU A 59 -2.07 -2.91 7.52
CA GLU A 59 -1.02 -2.62 8.48
C GLU A 59 -1.39 -1.44 9.41
N GLU A 60 -0.42 -0.82 10.06
CA GLU A 60 -0.67 0.30 10.96
C GLU A 60 -1.11 1.58 10.23
N ALA A 61 -1.99 2.37 10.86
CA ALA A 61 -2.47 3.63 10.31
C ALA A 61 -1.34 4.64 10.00
N SER A 62 -0.26 4.61 10.77
CA SER A 62 0.94 5.44 10.52
C SER A 62 1.61 5.11 9.19
N ALA A 63 1.70 3.82 8.82
CA ALA A 63 2.21 3.39 7.54
C ALA A 63 1.26 3.80 6.40
N ALA A 64 -0.06 3.62 6.58
CA ALA A 64 -1.08 4.05 5.62
C ALA A 64 -0.99 5.56 5.31
N MET A 65 -0.75 6.39 6.33
CA MET A 65 -0.55 7.84 6.15
C MET A 65 0.69 8.16 5.31
N VAL A 66 1.78 7.44 5.53
CA VAL A 66 3.02 7.64 4.75
C VAL A 66 2.85 7.15 3.32
N GLU A 67 2.24 5.99 3.11
CA GLU A 67 1.90 5.49 1.77
C GLU A 67 1.04 6.49 0.99
N GLY A 68 0.02 7.07 1.64
CA GLY A 68 -0.81 8.11 1.04
C GLY A 68 -0.01 9.33 0.57
N ARG A 69 1.01 9.73 1.33
CA ARG A 69 1.93 10.83 0.93
C ARG A 69 2.79 10.43 -0.27
N ILE A 70 3.32 9.22 -0.30
CA ILE A 70 4.10 8.69 -1.43
C ILE A 70 3.22 8.64 -2.68
N ALA A 71 2.01 8.09 -2.60
CA ALA A 71 1.06 8.01 -3.70
C ALA A 71 0.69 9.40 -4.23
N GLY A 72 0.32 10.32 -3.34
CA GLY A 72 -0.03 11.70 -3.70
C GLY A 72 1.13 12.47 -4.34
N PHE A 73 2.35 12.31 -3.81
CA PHE A 73 3.57 12.88 -4.39
C PHE A 73 3.81 12.33 -5.81
N SER A 74 3.69 11.01 -5.97
CA SER A 74 3.92 10.33 -7.25
C SER A 74 2.88 10.72 -8.30
N ALA A 75 1.62 10.81 -7.90
CA ALA A 75 0.54 11.27 -8.78
C ALA A 75 0.75 12.74 -9.22
N ALA A 76 1.10 13.63 -8.29
CA ALA A 76 1.41 15.03 -8.60
C ALA A 76 2.59 15.14 -9.59
N LYS A 77 3.64 14.34 -9.39
CA LYS A 77 4.79 14.28 -10.31
C LYS A 77 4.37 13.79 -11.70
N ALA A 78 3.53 12.76 -11.77
CA ALA A 78 3.02 12.24 -13.04
C ALA A 78 2.18 13.28 -13.80
N LEU A 79 1.51 14.18 -13.09
CA LEU A 79 0.78 15.32 -13.67
C LEU A 79 1.66 16.53 -14.01
N GLY A 80 2.99 16.41 -13.88
CA GLY A 80 3.93 17.48 -14.19
C GLY A 80 4.05 18.56 -13.12
N CYS A 81 3.52 18.35 -11.93
CA CYS A 81 3.69 19.28 -10.82
C CYS A 81 5.14 19.29 -10.32
N LYS A 82 5.62 20.45 -9.91
CA LYS A 82 6.91 20.57 -9.24
C LYS A 82 6.81 19.97 -7.83
N VAL A 83 7.61 18.95 -7.56
CA VAL A 83 7.66 18.25 -6.28
C VAL A 83 9.09 18.26 -5.73
N LYS A 84 9.23 18.16 -4.40
CA LYS A 84 10.55 18.11 -3.75
C LYS A 84 10.97 16.64 -3.61
N GLU A 85 11.93 16.18 -4.39
CA GLU A 85 12.42 14.81 -4.40
C GLU A 85 12.97 14.35 -3.04
N GLU A 86 13.51 15.28 -2.23
CA GLU A 86 13.99 15.00 -0.88
C GLU A 86 12.85 14.47 0.01
N SER A 87 11.64 15.03 -0.14
CA SER A 87 10.47 14.59 0.62
C SER A 87 10.04 13.15 0.28
N PHE A 88 10.21 12.75 -0.97
CA PHE A 88 9.93 11.37 -1.39
C PHE A 88 10.86 10.38 -0.68
N LYS A 89 12.15 10.68 -0.67
CA LYS A 89 13.15 9.86 0.02
C LYS A 89 12.91 9.81 1.53
N GLU A 90 12.52 10.93 2.13
CA GLU A 90 12.18 11.01 3.56
C GLU A 90 10.98 10.11 3.90
N TYR A 91 9.93 10.11 3.06
CA TYR A 91 8.76 9.25 3.27
C TYR A 91 9.12 7.77 3.20
N TRP A 92 9.96 7.35 2.26
CA TRP A 92 10.44 5.97 2.19
C TRP A 92 11.24 5.58 3.41
N THR A 93 12.19 6.41 3.84
CA THR A 93 12.97 6.17 5.06
C THR A 93 12.06 6.01 6.28
N ARG A 94 11.02 6.83 6.38
CA ARG A 94 10.04 6.73 7.47
C ARG A 94 9.23 5.44 7.40
N LEU A 95 8.82 5.02 6.21
CA LEU A 95 8.08 3.79 6.00
C LEU A 95 8.91 2.56 6.37
N ASP A 96 10.19 2.56 6.01
CA ASP A 96 11.15 1.50 6.39
C ASP A 96 11.28 1.38 7.91
N HIS A 97 11.35 2.52 8.63
CA HIS A 97 11.38 2.52 10.09
C HIS A 97 10.08 1.97 10.71
N LEU A 98 8.93 2.33 10.18
CA LEU A 98 7.64 1.82 10.65
C LEU A 98 7.49 0.31 10.43
N ARG A 99 8.11 -0.21 9.39
CA ARG A 99 8.11 -1.63 9.04
C ARG A 99 9.30 -2.41 9.58
N ALA A 100 10.07 -1.82 10.50
CA ALA A 100 11.17 -2.51 11.17
C ALA A 100 10.66 -3.55 12.17
N GLY A 101 11.54 -4.53 12.53
CA GLY A 101 11.22 -5.57 13.52
C GLY A 101 10.38 -6.73 12.97
N GLU A 102 10.00 -7.64 13.86
CA GLU A 102 9.35 -8.91 13.52
C GLU A 102 7.97 -8.74 12.86
N VAL A 103 7.14 -7.83 13.38
CA VAL A 103 5.81 -7.55 12.80
C VAL A 103 5.96 -6.98 11.40
N GLY A 104 6.89 -6.05 11.21
CA GLY A 104 7.21 -5.48 9.91
C GLY A 104 7.79 -6.50 8.93
N GLU A 105 8.46 -7.55 9.40
CA GLU A 105 9.00 -8.60 8.54
C GLU A 105 7.88 -9.32 7.76
N LYS A 106 6.78 -9.66 8.41
CA LYS A 106 5.61 -10.26 7.77
C LYS A 106 5.06 -9.34 6.67
N ILE A 107 4.91 -8.06 6.96
CA ILE A 107 4.41 -7.05 6.00
C ILE A 107 5.38 -6.91 4.82
N ARG A 108 6.69 -6.76 5.08
CA ARG A 108 7.71 -6.69 4.03
C ARG A 108 7.69 -7.93 3.13
N GLY A 109 7.55 -9.13 3.72
CA GLY A 109 7.43 -10.38 2.98
C GLY A 109 6.18 -10.43 2.08
N GLY A 110 5.07 -9.86 2.52
CA GLY A 110 3.87 -9.69 1.72
C GLY A 110 4.06 -8.68 0.58
N ILE A 111 4.64 -7.53 0.88
CA ILE A 111 4.91 -6.47 -0.11
C ILE A 111 5.81 -6.99 -1.23
N CYS A 112 6.87 -7.75 -0.91
CA CYS A 112 7.76 -8.32 -1.93
C CYS A 112 7.04 -9.20 -2.97
N GLN A 113 5.88 -9.77 -2.64
CA GLN A 113 5.12 -10.60 -3.57
C GLN A 113 4.32 -9.78 -4.60
N VAL A 114 4.06 -8.52 -4.31
CA VAL A 114 3.20 -7.63 -5.12
C VAL A 114 3.92 -6.37 -5.60
N LEU A 115 5.18 -6.19 -5.18
CA LEU A 115 6.02 -5.09 -5.63
C LEU A 115 6.65 -5.44 -6.98
N VAL A 116 6.60 -4.53 -7.92
CA VAL A 116 7.26 -4.61 -9.23
C VAL A 116 8.27 -3.47 -9.38
N ASP A 117 9.32 -3.67 -10.18
CA ASP A 117 10.39 -2.67 -10.40
C ASP A 117 9.95 -1.47 -11.27
N GLY A 118 8.71 -1.48 -11.70
CA GLY A 118 8.08 -0.45 -12.54
C GLY A 118 7.14 -1.10 -13.55
N TRP A 119 6.37 -0.27 -14.23
CA TRP A 119 5.47 -0.71 -15.28
C TRP A 119 6.06 -0.34 -16.63
N GLU A 120 6.18 -1.29 -17.53
CA GLU A 120 6.45 -1.01 -18.93
C GLU A 120 5.32 -0.13 -19.48
N ALA A 121 5.71 0.87 -20.24
CA ALA A 121 4.77 1.82 -20.82
C ALA A 121 3.95 1.18 -21.95
#